data_40da15d7f75d5420ca3b9649044c7538
#
_entry.id   40da15d7f75d5420ca3b9649044c7538
#
_cell.length_a   1.000
_cell.length_b   1.000
_cell.length_c   1.000
_cell.angle_alpha   90.00
_cell.angle_beta   90.00
_cell.angle_gamma   90.00
#
_symmetry.space_group_name_H-M   'P 1'
#
loop_
_entity.id
_entity.type
_entity.pdbx_description
1 polymer ?
#
loop_
_entity_poly.entity_id
_entity_poly.type
_entity_poly.pdbx_seq_one_letter_code
_entity_poly.pdbx_strand_id
1 'polypeptide(L)'
;MSGTLLSINNYYYARGGAEVLFLQHNGMLADAGWSVVPFCMRHADNYPTPWSYDFVEEVELGDEHDGFAAKLRKGVKAVYSLEARKKVRRLLDCVAPDVCHAHNVYHHLSPSILAVIHGRGIPLVMTLHDLKLACPAYSMLARDGVCERCRGGGLFHVFTQRCMKGSALLSLLVMVESYLHRFLRSYVDNVDRFLVPSRFYMEKFVDWGFDRAQFRHLPNFVDAQRYEPCFTPGRRFAYVGRLSAEKGIATLIEAATLAGVPLDIVGTGRAERALRELAAQRSCDVRFHGYLSGGALHAAIAGARAIVVPSEWYENAPLTVLEAGALGKPVIVSAIGGLPELVVEGETGWAFAPGSVEALAERLRAVADLADAGVERAGAAARRHVAEEFGPDRYLDGIRSVYLELGVA
;
A
#
# COMPACT_ATOMS: atom_id res chain seq x y z
N MET A 1 0.21 -27.96 3.82
CA MET A 1 0.79 -27.29 4.99
C MET A 1 -0.32 -26.84 5.91
N SER A 2 -0.21 -27.12 7.19
CA SER A 2 -1.07 -26.58 8.23
C SER A 2 -0.17 -26.21 9.40
N GLY A 3 -0.47 -25.12 10.08
CA GLY A 3 0.36 -24.66 11.19
C GLY A 3 -0.31 -23.49 11.90
N THR A 4 0.40 -22.86 12.81
CA THR A 4 -0.05 -21.69 13.54
C THR A 4 0.72 -20.47 13.05
N LEU A 5 -0.01 -19.49 12.49
CA LEU A 5 0.52 -18.21 12.06
C LEU A 5 0.25 -17.14 13.11
N LEU A 6 1.29 -16.48 13.61
CA LEU A 6 1.12 -15.18 14.28
C LEU A 6 1.14 -14.08 13.23
N SER A 7 -0.03 -13.50 12.96
CA SER A 7 -0.23 -12.48 11.92
C SER A 7 -0.28 -11.09 12.54
N ILE A 8 0.64 -10.21 12.15
CA ILE A 8 0.89 -8.93 12.82
C ILE A 8 0.62 -7.77 11.89
N ASN A 9 -0.24 -6.83 12.31
CA ASN A 9 -0.47 -5.56 11.62
C ASN A 9 -0.93 -4.49 12.63
N ASN A 10 -0.82 -3.22 12.27
CA ASN A 10 -1.34 -2.15 13.12
C ASN A 10 -2.85 -2.25 13.29
N TYR A 11 -3.61 -2.41 12.21
CA TYR A 11 -5.08 -2.40 12.19
C TYR A 11 -5.64 -3.78 11.87
N TYR A 12 -6.78 -4.13 12.48
CA TYR A 12 -7.51 -5.38 12.22
C TYR A 12 -8.88 -5.10 11.59
N TYR A 13 -8.92 -4.12 10.68
CA TYR A 13 -10.09 -3.76 9.87
C TYR A 13 -9.65 -3.20 8.51
N ALA A 14 -10.55 -3.18 7.52
CA ALA A 14 -10.26 -2.73 6.17
C ALA A 14 -10.18 -1.19 6.09
N ARG A 15 -9.00 -0.62 6.41
CA ARG A 15 -8.74 0.82 6.38
C ARG A 15 -8.20 1.29 5.02
N GLY A 16 -7.38 0.49 4.39
CA GLY A 16 -6.73 0.79 3.11
C GLY A 16 -6.22 -0.49 2.45
N GLY A 17 -5.52 -0.36 1.33
CA GLY A 17 -5.09 -1.51 0.53
C GLY A 17 -4.19 -2.50 1.30
N ALA A 18 -3.30 -2.01 2.14
CA ALA A 18 -2.43 -2.87 2.96
C ALA A 18 -3.22 -3.71 3.97
N GLU A 19 -4.23 -3.11 4.62
CA GLU A 19 -5.10 -3.80 5.58
C GLU A 19 -6.04 -4.79 4.87
N VAL A 20 -6.55 -4.44 3.70
CA VAL A 20 -7.34 -5.37 2.87
C VAL A 20 -6.52 -6.60 2.52
N LEU A 21 -5.29 -6.42 2.05
CA LEU A 21 -4.37 -7.52 1.77
C LEU A 21 -4.04 -8.35 3.01
N PHE A 22 -3.76 -7.72 4.13
CA PHE A 22 -3.52 -8.40 5.40
C PHE A 22 -4.69 -9.30 5.81
N LEU A 23 -5.91 -8.80 5.69
CA LEU A 23 -7.12 -9.57 6.03
C LEU A 23 -7.37 -10.70 5.03
N GLN A 24 -7.16 -10.45 3.73
CA GLN A 24 -7.27 -11.48 2.71
C GLN A 24 -6.21 -12.57 2.85
N HIS A 25 -4.96 -12.19 3.16
CA HIS A 25 -3.87 -13.13 3.49
C HIS A 25 -4.26 -14.03 4.66
N ASN A 26 -4.80 -13.46 5.75
CA ASN A 26 -5.25 -14.21 6.91
C ASN A 26 -6.38 -15.20 6.56
N GLY A 27 -7.38 -14.73 5.79
CA GLY A 27 -8.48 -15.58 5.34
C GLY A 27 -7.99 -16.75 4.49
N MET A 28 -7.13 -16.46 3.50
CA MET A 28 -6.58 -17.49 2.61
C MET A 28 -5.79 -18.57 3.37
N LEU A 29 -4.98 -18.18 4.34
CA LEU A 29 -4.25 -19.16 5.16
C LEU A 29 -5.17 -19.94 6.08
N ALA A 30 -6.20 -19.31 6.66
CA ALA A 30 -7.23 -20.01 7.42
C ALA A 30 -7.98 -21.04 6.57
N ASP A 31 -8.39 -20.66 5.34
CA ASP A 31 -9.04 -21.55 4.37
C ASP A 31 -8.11 -22.72 3.95
N ALA A 32 -6.79 -22.47 3.94
CA ALA A 32 -5.77 -23.50 3.70
C ALA A 32 -5.43 -24.35 4.94
N GLY A 33 -6.16 -24.19 6.06
CA GLY A 33 -6.03 -25.01 7.27
C GLY A 33 -5.04 -24.49 8.32
N TRP A 34 -4.60 -23.21 8.20
CA TRP A 34 -3.76 -22.60 9.23
C TRP A 34 -4.59 -22.04 10.39
N SER A 35 -4.06 -22.18 11.62
CA SER A 35 -4.56 -21.43 12.77
C SER A 35 -3.98 -20.01 12.76
N VAL A 36 -4.81 -19.01 12.47
CA VAL A 36 -4.36 -17.62 12.37
C VAL A 36 -4.62 -16.87 13.67
N VAL A 37 -3.55 -16.36 14.28
CA VAL A 37 -3.57 -15.59 15.51
C VAL A 37 -3.21 -14.13 15.19
N PRO A 38 -4.16 -13.19 15.13
CA PRO A 38 -3.86 -11.79 14.89
C PRO A 38 -3.27 -11.11 16.12
N PHE A 39 -2.26 -10.24 15.89
CA PHE A 39 -1.72 -9.33 16.91
C PHE A 39 -1.69 -7.91 16.34
N CYS A 40 -2.57 -7.04 16.86
CA CYS A 40 -2.82 -5.71 16.32
C CYS A 40 -2.94 -4.67 17.44
N MET A 41 -3.27 -3.43 17.11
CA MET A 41 -3.71 -2.45 18.09
C MET A 41 -5.23 -2.51 18.29
N ARG A 42 -5.70 -1.99 19.43
CA ARG A 42 -7.12 -1.82 19.71
C ARG A 42 -7.67 -0.66 18.91
N HIS A 43 -8.79 -0.89 18.25
CA HIS A 43 -9.56 0.14 17.56
C HIS A 43 -11.05 -0.25 17.56
N ALA A 44 -11.95 0.74 17.52
CA ALA A 44 -13.40 0.51 17.55
C ALA A 44 -13.89 -0.31 16.33
N ASP A 45 -13.26 -0.11 15.18
CA ASP A 45 -13.63 -0.76 13.91
C ASP A 45 -12.99 -2.15 13.73
N ASN A 46 -12.18 -2.64 14.68
CA ASN A 46 -11.56 -3.95 14.55
C ASN A 46 -12.62 -5.06 14.45
N TYR A 47 -12.39 -6.01 13.56
CA TYR A 47 -13.22 -7.22 13.50
C TYR A 47 -13.14 -8.02 14.80
N PRO A 48 -14.24 -8.68 15.20
CA PRO A 48 -14.25 -9.51 16.39
C PRO A 48 -13.21 -10.65 16.31
N THR A 49 -12.43 -10.83 17.38
CA THR A 49 -11.49 -11.93 17.50
C THR A 49 -11.27 -12.27 18.98
N PRO A 50 -11.10 -13.57 19.35
CA PRO A 50 -10.78 -13.96 20.72
C PRO A 50 -9.43 -13.42 21.18
N TRP A 51 -8.55 -13.02 20.28
CA TRP A 51 -7.21 -12.50 20.56
C TRP A 51 -7.17 -11.01 20.89
N SER A 52 -8.30 -10.30 20.81
CA SER A 52 -8.40 -8.85 21.06
C SER A 52 -7.92 -8.41 22.45
N TYR A 53 -7.90 -9.33 23.42
CA TYR A 53 -7.38 -9.06 24.76
C TYR A 53 -5.88 -8.71 24.75
N ASP A 54 -5.11 -9.30 23.83
CA ASP A 54 -3.68 -9.06 23.67
C ASP A 54 -3.35 -7.87 22.78
N PHE A 55 -4.34 -7.23 22.17
CA PHE A 55 -4.12 -6.07 21.31
C PHE A 55 -3.58 -4.87 22.09
N VAL A 56 -2.66 -4.13 21.47
CA VAL A 56 -1.95 -2.99 22.06
C VAL A 56 -2.84 -1.75 22.03
N GLU A 57 -2.76 -0.90 23.04
CA GLU A 57 -3.48 0.38 23.04
C GLU A 57 -3.01 1.28 21.90
N GLU A 58 -3.96 1.93 21.23
CA GLU A 58 -3.72 2.85 20.13
C GLU A 58 -2.79 3.99 20.53
N VAL A 59 -1.94 4.42 19.61
CA VAL A 59 -1.06 5.59 19.79
C VAL A 59 -1.42 6.63 18.74
N GLU A 60 -2.30 7.57 19.09
CA GLU A 60 -2.56 8.73 18.24
C GLU A 60 -1.47 9.78 18.43
N LEU A 61 -0.70 10.02 17.35
CA LEU A 61 0.33 11.07 17.31
C LEU A 61 -0.22 12.33 16.65
N GLY A 62 -0.02 13.46 17.33
CA GLY A 62 -0.36 14.79 16.77
C GLY A 62 -1.74 15.30 17.18
N ASP A 63 -2.36 14.77 18.23
CA ASP A 63 -3.53 15.36 18.84
C ASP A 63 -3.15 16.75 19.44
N GLU A 64 -3.85 17.79 19.01
CA GLU A 64 -3.59 19.17 19.45
C GLU A 64 -3.94 19.36 20.93
N HIS A 65 -4.88 18.58 21.47
CA HIS A 65 -5.33 18.65 22.86
C HIS A 65 -4.39 17.98 23.87
N ASP A 66 -3.41 17.20 23.38
CA ASP A 66 -2.43 16.55 24.25
C ASP A 66 -1.47 17.55 24.89
N GLY A 67 -1.34 17.53 26.21
CA GLY A 67 -0.27 18.23 26.92
C GLY A 67 1.12 17.69 26.58
N PHE A 68 2.17 18.47 26.85
CA PHE A 68 3.56 18.11 26.53
C PHE A 68 3.98 16.71 27.04
N ALA A 69 3.64 16.39 28.30
CA ALA A 69 3.96 15.08 28.89
C ALA A 69 3.26 13.90 28.17
N ALA A 70 2.01 14.10 27.73
CA ALA A 70 1.27 13.11 26.96
C ALA A 70 1.91 12.91 25.57
N LYS A 71 2.27 13.98 24.87
CA LYS A 71 2.97 13.94 23.59
C LYS A 71 4.31 13.22 23.70
N LEU A 72 5.09 13.49 24.74
CA LEU A 72 6.35 12.83 25.00
C LEU A 72 6.16 11.32 25.25
N ARG A 73 5.21 10.94 26.10
CA ARG A 73 4.90 9.52 26.40
C ARG A 73 4.43 8.77 25.15
N LYS A 74 3.53 9.37 24.35
CA LYS A 74 3.08 8.81 23.07
C LYS A 74 4.25 8.67 22.09
N GLY A 75 5.13 9.67 22.02
CA GLY A 75 6.34 9.63 21.18
C GLY A 75 7.29 8.50 21.58
N VAL A 76 7.61 8.35 22.86
CA VAL A 76 8.44 7.25 23.37
C VAL A 76 7.81 5.90 23.05
N LYS A 77 6.49 5.73 23.26
CA LYS A 77 5.76 4.50 22.95
C LYS A 77 5.80 4.20 21.44
N ALA A 78 5.66 5.22 20.58
CA ALA A 78 5.74 5.04 19.12
C ALA A 78 7.13 4.60 18.65
N VAL A 79 8.19 5.10 19.28
CA VAL A 79 9.57 4.71 18.99
C VAL A 79 9.87 3.31 19.53
N TYR A 80 9.51 3.03 20.80
CA TYR A 80 9.82 1.76 21.45
C TYR A 80 8.74 1.36 22.46
N SER A 81 7.84 0.44 22.07
CA SER A 81 6.69 0.05 22.88
C SER A 81 7.01 -1.09 23.85
N LEU A 82 7.17 -0.77 25.12
CA LEU A 82 7.30 -1.78 26.19
C LEU A 82 6.00 -2.58 26.37
N GLU A 83 4.85 -1.94 26.15
CA GLU A 83 3.54 -2.60 26.18
C GLU A 83 3.43 -3.67 25.11
N ALA A 84 3.74 -3.33 23.86
CA ALA A 84 3.70 -4.29 22.75
C ALA A 84 4.64 -5.48 23.01
N ARG A 85 5.85 -5.21 23.51
CA ARG A 85 6.80 -6.27 23.92
C ARG A 85 6.25 -7.20 24.99
N LYS A 86 5.60 -6.64 26.02
CA LYS A 86 5.00 -7.42 27.09
C LYS A 86 3.85 -8.29 26.58
N LYS A 87 2.98 -7.68 25.76
CA LYS A 87 1.80 -8.37 25.22
C LYS A 87 2.18 -9.47 24.23
N VAL A 88 3.08 -9.20 23.29
CA VAL A 88 3.55 -10.24 22.35
C VAL A 88 4.25 -11.37 23.07
N ARG A 89 5.08 -11.07 24.11
CA ARG A 89 5.72 -12.11 24.92
C ARG A 89 4.70 -13.03 25.59
N ARG A 90 3.68 -12.44 26.23
CA ARG A 90 2.59 -13.20 26.84
C ARG A 90 1.84 -14.04 25.81
N LEU A 91 1.55 -13.49 24.64
CA LEU A 91 0.88 -14.21 23.57
C LEU A 91 1.73 -15.42 23.11
N LEU A 92 3.03 -15.24 22.95
CA LEU A 92 3.96 -16.31 22.59
C LEU A 92 4.13 -17.37 23.70
N ASP A 93 3.85 -17.05 24.96
CA ASP A 93 3.81 -18.02 26.05
C ASP A 93 2.54 -18.91 26.00
N CYS A 94 1.47 -18.41 25.38
CA CYS A 94 0.19 -19.13 25.22
C CYS A 94 0.06 -19.83 23.86
N VAL A 95 0.69 -19.26 22.83
CA VAL A 95 0.63 -19.73 21.46
C VAL A 95 2.05 -19.99 20.99
N ALA A 96 2.31 -21.19 20.48
CA ALA A 96 3.59 -21.55 19.85
C ALA A 96 3.43 -21.46 18.33
N PRO A 97 3.58 -20.28 17.70
CA PRO A 97 3.41 -20.16 16.26
C PRO A 97 4.60 -20.78 15.52
N ASP A 98 4.29 -21.45 14.41
CA ASP A 98 5.31 -22.01 13.51
C ASP A 98 6.01 -20.91 12.71
N VAL A 99 5.30 -19.80 12.45
CA VAL A 99 5.81 -18.63 11.74
C VAL A 99 5.11 -17.36 12.22
N CYS A 100 5.84 -16.26 12.20
CA CYS A 100 5.29 -14.91 12.31
C CYS A 100 5.32 -14.21 10.94
N HIS A 101 4.20 -13.58 10.57
CA HIS A 101 4.15 -12.73 9.39
C HIS A 101 3.69 -11.32 9.79
N ALA A 102 4.60 -10.37 9.71
CA ALA A 102 4.34 -8.97 10.01
C ALA A 102 4.05 -8.17 8.74
N HIS A 103 3.14 -7.22 8.83
CA HIS A 103 2.88 -6.20 7.82
C HIS A 103 3.32 -4.84 8.37
N ASN A 104 2.39 -3.96 8.73
CA ASN A 104 2.73 -2.66 9.31
C ASN A 104 2.88 -2.76 10.83
N VAL A 105 4.08 -2.53 11.35
CA VAL A 105 4.37 -2.55 12.79
C VAL A 105 4.77 -1.18 13.34
N TYR A 106 4.85 -0.16 12.48
CA TYR A 106 5.36 1.17 12.81
C TYR A 106 4.44 1.91 13.77
N HIS A 107 5.03 2.68 14.68
CA HIS A 107 4.39 3.61 15.62
C HIS A 107 3.45 2.97 16.66
N HIS A 108 2.47 2.14 16.30
CA HIS A 108 1.52 1.56 17.26
C HIS A 108 2.12 0.35 18.00
N LEU A 109 2.62 -0.62 17.25
CA LEU A 109 3.27 -1.82 17.80
C LEU A 109 4.76 -1.60 18.10
N SER A 110 5.39 -0.76 17.30
CA SER A 110 6.83 -0.50 17.20
C SER A 110 7.67 -1.73 16.81
N PRO A 111 8.84 -1.53 16.19
CA PRO A 111 9.75 -2.64 15.84
C PRO A 111 10.30 -3.41 17.04
N SER A 112 10.06 -2.94 18.26
CA SER A 112 10.51 -3.58 19.50
C SER A 112 10.00 -5.01 19.69
N ILE A 113 8.89 -5.40 19.02
CA ILE A 113 8.33 -6.75 19.07
C ILE A 113 9.16 -7.75 18.27
N LEU A 114 9.84 -7.30 17.19
CA LEU A 114 10.57 -8.17 16.28
C LEU A 114 11.69 -8.95 17.00
N ALA A 115 12.45 -8.26 17.86
CA ALA A 115 13.50 -8.87 18.66
C ALA A 115 12.96 -9.89 19.69
N VAL A 116 11.71 -9.73 20.15
CA VAL A 116 11.07 -10.68 21.06
C VAL A 116 10.73 -11.97 20.32
N ILE A 117 10.22 -11.87 19.10
CA ILE A 117 9.82 -12.98 18.25
C ILE A 117 11.07 -13.75 17.80
N HIS A 118 12.05 -13.04 17.24
CA HIS A 118 13.33 -13.62 16.81
C HIS A 118 14.06 -14.34 17.98
N GLY A 119 14.07 -13.73 19.16
CA GLY A 119 14.69 -14.34 20.37
C GLY A 119 13.99 -15.61 20.87
N ARG A 120 12.83 -15.97 20.33
CA ARG A 120 12.16 -17.26 20.56
C ARG A 120 12.47 -18.30 19.48
N GLY A 121 13.30 -17.94 18.49
CA GLY A 121 13.63 -18.81 17.36
C GLY A 121 12.47 -19.04 16.39
N ILE A 122 11.47 -18.15 16.39
CA ILE A 122 10.31 -18.25 15.51
C ILE A 122 10.65 -17.54 14.20
N PRO A 123 10.54 -18.20 13.03
CA PRO A 123 10.74 -17.59 11.73
C PRO A 123 9.85 -16.35 11.54
N LEU A 124 10.46 -15.26 11.10
CA LEU A 124 9.78 -13.97 10.96
C LEU A 124 9.86 -13.45 9.52
N VAL A 125 8.72 -13.37 8.88
CA VAL A 125 8.52 -12.76 7.55
C VAL A 125 7.90 -11.38 7.72
N MET A 126 8.28 -10.42 6.88
CA MET A 126 7.66 -9.09 6.90
C MET A 126 7.34 -8.61 5.48
N THR A 127 6.06 -8.33 5.21
CA THR A 127 5.64 -7.70 3.96
C THR A 127 5.77 -6.18 4.05
N LEU A 128 6.50 -5.60 3.11
CA LEU A 128 6.77 -4.16 3.03
C LEU A 128 5.78 -3.48 2.10
N HIS A 129 4.81 -2.77 2.66
CA HIS A 129 3.80 -2.04 1.88
C HIS A 129 4.24 -0.62 1.49
N ASP A 130 5.27 -0.10 2.15
CA ASP A 130 5.83 1.24 1.94
C ASP A 130 7.37 1.25 2.05
N LEU A 131 7.97 2.42 1.87
CA LEU A 131 9.43 2.60 1.89
C LEU A 131 9.97 3.00 3.28
N LYS A 132 9.26 2.69 4.39
CA LYS A 132 9.64 3.11 5.75
C LYS A 132 11.04 2.68 6.17
N LEU A 133 11.50 1.51 5.75
CA LEU A 133 12.86 1.05 6.09
C LEU A 133 13.96 1.91 5.45
N ALA A 134 13.68 2.50 4.30
CA ALA A 134 14.59 3.39 3.57
C ALA A 134 14.33 4.86 3.94
N CYS A 135 13.10 5.32 3.86
CA CYS A 135 12.69 6.71 4.10
C CYS A 135 11.95 6.85 5.42
N PRO A 136 12.43 7.63 6.41
CA PRO A 136 11.74 7.82 7.69
C PRO A 136 10.27 8.26 7.55
N ALA A 137 9.95 9.04 6.49
CA ALA A 137 8.60 9.49 6.16
C ALA A 137 7.84 8.53 5.24
N TYR A 138 8.35 7.31 4.98
CA TYR A 138 7.79 6.20 4.19
C TYR A 138 7.44 6.50 2.73
N SER A 139 7.33 7.75 2.32
CA SER A 139 6.81 8.13 1.00
C SER A 139 7.87 8.42 -0.05
N MET A 140 9.13 8.66 0.34
CA MET A 140 10.17 9.22 -0.54
C MET A 140 9.67 10.44 -1.36
N LEU A 141 8.90 11.30 -0.69
CA LEU A 141 8.29 12.49 -1.28
C LEU A 141 8.65 13.73 -0.46
N ALA A 142 9.05 14.80 -1.12
CA ALA A 142 9.24 16.13 -0.57
C ALA A 142 8.35 17.14 -1.30
N ARG A 143 8.50 18.43 -0.99
CA ARG A 143 7.71 19.49 -1.62
C ARG A 143 7.97 19.64 -3.13
N ASP A 144 9.16 19.27 -3.55
CA ASP A 144 9.66 19.34 -4.92
C ASP A 144 9.54 18.01 -5.70
N GLY A 145 8.74 17.06 -5.19
CA GLY A 145 8.49 15.78 -5.83
C GLY A 145 9.21 14.60 -5.15
N VAL A 146 9.55 13.58 -5.93
CA VAL A 146 10.26 12.39 -5.45
C VAL A 146 11.58 12.78 -4.78
N CYS A 147 11.86 12.20 -3.59
CA CYS A 147 12.97 12.58 -2.75
C CYS A 147 13.77 11.37 -2.25
N GLU A 148 15.04 11.36 -2.52
CA GLU A 148 15.99 10.35 -2.06
C GLU A 148 17.12 10.93 -1.18
N ARG A 149 16.96 12.11 -0.59
CA ARG A 149 17.98 12.83 0.17
C ARG A 149 18.49 12.07 1.39
N CYS A 150 17.70 11.16 1.95
CA CYS A 150 18.11 10.33 3.10
C CYS A 150 18.96 9.11 2.72
N ARG A 151 19.23 8.88 1.43
CA ARG A 151 20.12 7.81 0.95
C ARG A 151 21.54 7.98 1.55
N GLY A 152 22.20 6.88 1.84
CA GLY A 152 23.53 6.93 2.46
C GLY A 152 23.55 7.28 3.95
N GLY A 153 22.39 7.34 4.63
CA GLY A 153 22.29 7.53 6.08
C GLY A 153 22.02 8.95 6.55
N GLY A 154 21.86 9.91 5.63
CA GLY A 154 21.50 11.30 5.95
C GLY A 154 20.05 11.48 6.43
N LEU A 155 19.61 10.70 7.42
CA LEU A 155 18.20 10.68 7.88
C LEU A 155 17.74 12.02 8.49
N PHE A 156 18.69 12.93 8.84
CA PHE A 156 18.37 14.27 9.35
C PHE A 156 17.58 15.12 8.33
N HIS A 157 17.64 14.77 7.04
CA HIS A 157 16.86 15.45 6.01
C HIS A 157 15.35 15.38 6.25
N VAL A 158 14.85 14.32 6.91
CA VAL A 158 13.42 14.24 7.26
C VAL A 158 12.99 15.38 8.19
N PHE A 159 13.89 15.79 9.10
CA PHE A 159 13.65 16.90 10.02
C PHE A 159 13.75 18.26 9.30
N THR A 160 14.81 18.48 8.54
CA THR A 160 15.05 19.76 7.84
C THR A 160 13.97 20.04 6.79
N GLN A 161 13.47 19.02 6.11
CA GLN A 161 12.39 19.12 5.13
C GLN A 161 10.98 19.04 5.75
N ARG A 162 10.86 18.80 7.06
CA ARG A 162 9.58 18.62 7.76
C ARG A 162 8.66 17.62 7.06
N CYS A 163 9.21 16.45 6.67
CA CYS A 163 8.52 15.48 5.83
C CYS A 163 7.26 14.89 6.48
N MET A 164 7.18 14.84 7.83
CA MET A 164 6.02 14.31 8.53
C MET A 164 4.95 15.39 8.72
N LYS A 165 3.96 15.42 7.80
CA LYS A 165 2.80 16.34 7.83
C LYS A 165 3.18 17.82 7.98
N GLY A 166 4.38 18.23 7.53
CA GLY A 166 4.88 19.60 7.72
C GLY A 166 5.32 19.96 9.15
N SER A 167 5.18 19.03 10.10
CA SER A 167 5.48 19.24 11.52
C SER A 167 6.96 18.96 11.82
N ALA A 168 7.67 19.93 12.39
CA ALA A 168 9.05 19.76 12.83
C ALA A 168 9.16 18.72 13.97
N LEU A 169 8.21 18.72 14.90
CA LEU A 169 8.20 17.79 16.05
C LEU A 169 7.99 16.33 15.58
N LEU A 170 7.01 16.08 14.72
CA LEU A 170 6.78 14.73 14.18
C LEU A 170 7.97 14.28 13.30
N SER A 171 8.56 15.19 12.54
CA SER A 171 9.74 14.88 11.72
C SER A 171 10.98 14.58 12.57
N LEU A 172 11.16 15.28 13.70
CA LEU A 172 12.19 14.97 14.69
C LEU A 172 11.97 13.58 15.31
N LEU A 173 10.72 13.27 15.67
CA LEU A 173 10.36 11.98 16.26
C LEU A 173 10.71 10.83 15.33
N VAL A 174 10.30 10.89 14.06
CA VAL A 174 10.59 9.80 13.09
C VAL A 174 12.06 9.76 12.69
N MET A 175 12.78 10.88 12.77
CA MET A 175 14.24 10.90 12.60
C MET A 175 14.91 10.12 13.72
N VAL A 176 14.58 10.41 14.98
CA VAL A 176 15.14 9.72 16.16
C VAL A 176 14.77 8.22 16.13
N GLU A 177 13.51 7.90 15.83
CA GLU A 177 13.05 6.52 15.65
C GLU A 177 13.91 5.78 14.60
N SER A 178 14.08 6.39 13.43
CA SER A 178 14.81 5.75 12.33
C SER A 178 16.29 5.55 12.63
N TYR A 179 16.96 6.53 13.26
CA TYR A 179 18.34 6.37 13.71
C TYR A 179 18.48 5.29 14.79
N LEU A 180 17.56 5.27 15.76
CA LEU A 180 17.58 4.27 16.83
C LEU A 180 17.42 2.86 16.26
N HIS A 181 16.40 2.62 15.44
CA HIS A 181 16.14 1.29 14.87
C HIS A 181 17.21 0.86 13.86
N ARG A 182 17.83 1.81 13.17
CA ARG A 182 18.99 1.52 12.32
C ARG A 182 20.21 1.14 13.15
N PHE A 183 20.49 1.87 14.23
CA PHE A 183 21.59 1.56 15.16
C PHE A 183 21.40 0.20 15.85
N LEU A 184 20.19 -0.07 16.33
CA LEU A 184 19.81 -1.35 16.95
C LEU A 184 19.62 -2.48 15.93
N ARG A 185 19.74 -2.21 14.62
CA ARG A 185 19.51 -3.16 13.54
C ARG A 185 18.18 -3.92 13.68
N SER A 186 17.15 -3.22 14.22
CA SER A 186 15.89 -3.82 14.69
C SER A 186 15.14 -4.63 13.62
N TYR A 187 15.32 -4.30 12.34
CA TYR A 187 14.70 -5.01 11.23
C TYR A 187 15.62 -6.08 10.66
N VAL A 188 16.81 -5.69 10.24
CA VAL A 188 17.71 -6.56 9.46
C VAL A 188 18.24 -7.76 10.22
N ASP A 189 18.34 -7.68 11.56
CA ASP A 189 18.83 -8.77 12.40
C ASP A 189 17.68 -9.64 12.95
N ASN A 190 16.41 -9.18 12.84
CA ASN A 190 15.28 -9.88 13.44
C ASN A 190 14.25 -10.36 12.42
N VAL A 191 14.33 -9.94 11.16
CA VAL A 191 13.43 -10.38 10.09
C VAL A 191 14.20 -11.30 9.15
N ASP A 192 13.73 -12.54 9.00
CA ASP A 192 14.41 -13.54 8.17
C ASP A 192 14.18 -13.28 6.68
N ARG A 193 12.98 -12.86 6.30
CA ARG A 193 12.62 -12.53 4.91
C ARG A 193 11.70 -11.32 4.83
N PHE A 194 12.02 -10.41 3.91
CA PHE A 194 11.16 -9.30 3.51
C PHE A 194 10.44 -9.66 2.21
N LEU A 195 9.11 -9.55 2.20
CA LEU A 195 8.30 -9.68 1.00
C LEU A 195 7.99 -8.29 0.44
N VAL A 196 8.18 -8.12 -0.85
CA VAL A 196 8.00 -6.82 -1.50
C VAL A 196 7.07 -6.97 -2.71
N PRO A 197 5.96 -6.23 -2.76
CA PRO A 197 4.97 -6.34 -3.82
C PRO A 197 5.43 -5.90 -5.22
N SER A 198 6.50 -5.11 -5.33
CA SER A 198 7.07 -4.70 -6.60
C SER A 198 8.59 -4.89 -6.64
N ARG A 199 9.11 -5.20 -7.82
CA ARG A 199 10.56 -5.27 -8.07
C ARG A 199 11.20 -3.89 -7.88
N PHE A 200 10.49 -2.82 -8.25
CA PHE A 200 10.94 -1.46 -8.04
C PHE A 200 11.26 -1.19 -6.55
N TYR A 201 10.37 -1.55 -5.63
CA TYR A 201 10.64 -1.36 -4.20
C TYR A 201 11.78 -2.25 -3.72
N MET A 202 11.87 -3.47 -4.20
CA MET A 202 12.98 -4.38 -3.86
C MET A 202 14.32 -3.76 -4.27
N GLU A 203 14.45 -3.27 -5.51
CA GLU A 203 15.67 -2.61 -5.98
C GLU A 203 15.96 -1.33 -5.19
N LYS A 204 14.93 -0.56 -4.80
CA LYS A 204 15.10 0.62 -3.93
C LYS A 204 15.71 0.25 -2.58
N PHE A 205 15.26 -0.82 -1.94
CA PHE A 205 15.86 -1.27 -0.67
C PHE A 205 17.32 -1.71 -0.89
N VAL A 206 17.62 -2.46 -1.94
CA VAL A 206 18.99 -2.87 -2.27
C VAL A 206 19.88 -1.65 -2.56
N ASP A 207 19.41 -0.69 -3.32
CA ASP A 207 20.08 0.59 -3.59
C ASP A 207 20.37 1.40 -2.30
N TRP A 208 19.58 1.19 -1.25
CA TRP A 208 19.73 1.84 0.05
C TRP A 208 20.58 1.03 1.03
N GLY A 209 21.21 -0.06 0.55
CA GLY A 209 22.21 -0.84 1.28
C GLY A 209 21.65 -2.01 2.08
N PHE A 210 20.42 -2.46 1.80
CA PHE A 210 19.90 -3.69 2.37
C PHE A 210 20.40 -4.91 1.57
N ASP A 211 20.59 -6.03 2.24
CA ASP A 211 21.05 -7.26 1.60
C ASP A 211 19.92 -7.86 0.74
N ARG A 212 20.18 -7.99 -0.57
CA ARG A 212 19.25 -8.58 -1.53
C ARG A 212 18.80 -9.98 -1.14
N ALA A 213 19.65 -10.77 -0.47
CA ALA A 213 19.34 -12.13 -0.06
C ALA A 213 18.15 -12.23 0.91
N GLN A 214 17.87 -11.17 1.67
CA GLN A 214 16.73 -11.10 2.58
C GLN A 214 15.39 -10.82 1.88
N PHE A 215 15.39 -10.39 0.61
CA PHE A 215 14.17 -9.97 -0.08
C PHE A 215 13.63 -11.04 -1.01
N ARG A 216 12.30 -11.14 -1.06
CA ARG A 216 11.56 -11.93 -2.05
C ARG A 216 10.49 -11.05 -2.69
N HIS A 217 10.44 -11.06 -4.01
CA HIS A 217 9.36 -10.41 -4.74
C HIS A 217 8.11 -11.27 -4.67
N LEU A 218 7.05 -10.76 -4.09
CA LEU A 218 5.74 -11.39 -4.03
C LEU A 218 4.67 -10.34 -4.31
N PRO A 219 4.09 -10.30 -5.53
CA PRO A 219 3.08 -9.32 -5.89
C PRO A 219 1.84 -9.38 -5.00
N ASN A 220 1.17 -8.24 -4.85
CA ASN A 220 -0.18 -8.21 -4.30
C ASN A 220 -1.11 -9.04 -5.19
N PHE A 221 -2.23 -9.50 -4.64
CA PHE A 221 -3.17 -10.34 -5.37
C PHE A 221 -4.60 -9.80 -5.31
N VAL A 222 -5.40 -10.23 -6.27
CA VAL A 222 -6.84 -10.02 -6.31
C VAL A 222 -7.50 -11.31 -6.80
N ASP A 223 -8.54 -11.77 -6.10
CA ASP A 223 -9.36 -12.87 -6.56
C ASP A 223 -10.33 -12.38 -7.64
N ALA A 224 -9.94 -12.53 -8.91
CA ALA A 224 -10.73 -12.08 -10.03
C ALA A 224 -12.11 -12.74 -10.11
N GLN A 225 -12.34 -13.92 -9.46
CA GLN A 225 -13.62 -14.61 -9.46
C GLN A 225 -14.68 -13.88 -8.62
N ARG A 226 -14.24 -13.03 -7.68
CA ARG A 226 -15.14 -12.21 -6.84
C ARG A 226 -15.66 -10.95 -7.54
N TYR A 227 -15.22 -10.70 -8.77
CA TYR A 227 -15.57 -9.51 -9.55
C TYR A 227 -16.33 -9.92 -10.81
N GLU A 228 -17.52 -9.37 -10.97
CA GLU A 228 -18.29 -9.53 -12.21
C GLU A 228 -17.69 -8.62 -13.29
N PRO A 229 -17.10 -9.18 -14.38
CA PRO A 229 -16.45 -8.36 -15.38
C PRO A 229 -17.44 -7.64 -16.27
N CYS A 230 -17.09 -6.41 -16.63
CA CYS A 230 -17.83 -5.64 -17.65
C CYS A 230 -16.83 -5.19 -18.73
N PHE A 231 -16.83 -5.84 -19.87
CA PHE A 231 -15.92 -5.50 -20.98
C PHE A 231 -16.44 -4.32 -21.81
N THR A 232 -17.75 -4.07 -21.83
CA THR A 232 -18.32 -2.94 -22.56
C THR A 232 -17.74 -1.61 -22.05
N PRO A 233 -17.04 -0.84 -22.90
CA PRO A 233 -16.42 0.40 -22.45
C PRO A 233 -17.47 1.49 -22.22
N GLY A 234 -17.28 2.22 -21.13
CA GLY A 234 -17.99 3.49 -20.93
C GLY A 234 -17.42 4.60 -21.82
N ARG A 235 -17.98 5.78 -21.66
CA ARG A 235 -17.47 7.00 -22.34
C ARG A 235 -16.50 7.80 -21.47
N ARG A 236 -16.57 7.64 -20.15
CA ARG A 236 -15.82 8.43 -19.17
C ARG A 236 -14.58 7.66 -18.70
N PHE A 237 -13.50 8.38 -18.52
CA PHE A 237 -12.33 7.85 -17.79
C PHE A 237 -12.62 7.96 -16.30
N ALA A 238 -11.99 7.11 -15.47
CA ALA A 238 -12.19 7.21 -14.03
C ALA A 238 -10.87 7.14 -13.25
N TYR A 239 -10.80 7.92 -12.19
CA TYR A 239 -9.81 7.82 -11.13
C TYR A 239 -10.47 7.25 -9.89
N VAL A 240 -9.78 6.33 -9.22
CA VAL A 240 -10.22 5.76 -7.95
C VAL A 240 -9.09 5.81 -6.95
N GLY A 241 -9.30 6.50 -5.82
CA GLY A 241 -8.32 6.57 -4.75
C GLY A 241 -8.41 7.80 -3.88
N ARG A 242 -7.47 7.93 -2.95
CA ARG A 242 -7.38 9.08 -2.05
C ARG A 242 -7.07 10.36 -2.83
N LEU A 243 -7.80 11.44 -2.54
CA LEU A 243 -7.58 12.75 -3.17
C LEU A 243 -6.47 13.50 -2.43
N SER A 244 -5.22 13.28 -2.86
CA SER A 244 -4.03 13.91 -2.32
C SER A 244 -3.07 14.30 -3.45
N ALA A 245 -2.19 15.27 -3.19
CA ALA A 245 -1.38 15.89 -4.25
C ALA A 245 -0.49 14.87 -4.98
N GLU A 246 0.12 13.94 -4.25
CA GLU A 246 1.01 12.91 -4.79
C GLU A 246 0.34 11.93 -5.75
N LYS A 247 -0.99 11.90 -5.78
CA LYS A 247 -1.77 11.05 -6.69
C LYS A 247 -1.95 11.64 -8.08
N GLY A 248 -1.46 12.85 -8.34
CA GLY A 248 -1.43 13.46 -9.67
C GLY A 248 -2.80 13.78 -10.28
N ILE A 249 -3.83 13.95 -9.45
CA ILE A 249 -5.20 14.17 -9.91
C ILE A 249 -5.33 15.55 -10.61
N ALA A 250 -4.54 16.53 -10.18
CA ALA A 250 -4.50 17.83 -10.83
C ALA A 250 -3.99 17.69 -12.28
N THR A 251 -2.90 16.96 -12.49
CA THR A 251 -2.36 16.60 -13.81
C THR A 251 -3.41 15.86 -14.66
N LEU A 252 -4.19 14.95 -14.04
CA LEU A 252 -5.27 14.25 -14.75
C LEU A 252 -6.39 15.18 -15.20
N ILE A 253 -6.83 16.12 -14.36
CA ILE A 253 -7.87 17.10 -14.71
C ILE A 253 -7.39 17.99 -15.87
N GLU A 254 -6.15 18.46 -15.82
CA GLU A 254 -5.56 19.26 -16.91
C GLU A 254 -5.44 18.46 -18.21
N ALA A 255 -4.97 17.22 -18.11
CA ALA A 255 -4.85 16.32 -19.25
C ALA A 255 -6.21 15.96 -19.87
N ALA A 256 -7.23 15.68 -19.02
CA ALA A 256 -8.58 15.41 -19.48
C ALA A 256 -9.20 16.63 -20.20
N THR A 257 -8.94 17.85 -19.67
CA THR A 257 -9.32 19.12 -20.31
C THR A 257 -8.65 19.24 -21.68
N LEU A 258 -7.33 19.06 -21.75
CA LEU A 258 -6.55 19.14 -22.98
C LEU A 258 -6.97 18.08 -24.00
N ALA A 259 -7.34 16.89 -23.55
CA ALA A 259 -7.82 15.81 -24.39
C ALA A 259 -9.29 15.96 -24.81
N GLY A 260 -10.08 16.78 -24.12
CA GLY A 260 -11.53 16.93 -24.37
C GLY A 260 -12.33 15.71 -23.95
N VAL A 261 -11.86 14.97 -22.93
CA VAL A 261 -12.54 13.72 -22.47
C VAL A 261 -13.20 13.90 -21.10
N PRO A 262 -14.34 13.24 -20.86
CA PRO A 262 -15.04 13.31 -19.59
C PRO A 262 -14.37 12.42 -18.53
N LEU A 263 -14.39 12.87 -17.26
CA LEU A 263 -13.69 12.25 -16.15
C LEU A 263 -14.61 12.03 -14.94
N ASP A 264 -14.52 10.87 -14.32
CA ASP A 264 -15.09 10.56 -13.02
C ASP A 264 -13.98 10.44 -11.96
N ILE A 265 -14.19 11.06 -10.81
CA ILE A 265 -13.26 11.02 -9.67
C ILE A 265 -13.96 10.39 -8.48
N VAL A 266 -13.48 9.22 -8.07
CA VAL A 266 -14.00 8.45 -6.92
C VAL A 266 -12.99 8.51 -5.79
N GLY A 267 -13.44 8.95 -4.63
CA GLY A 267 -12.65 9.06 -3.41
C GLY A 267 -12.81 10.40 -2.71
N THR A 268 -12.13 10.53 -1.59
CA THR A 268 -12.08 11.74 -0.77
C THR A 268 -10.65 12.04 -0.34
N GLY A 269 -10.36 13.26 0.10
CA GLY A 269 -9.05 13.61 0.60
C GLY A 269 -8.81 15.11 0.71
N ARG A 270 -7.64 15.44 1.22
CA ARG A 270 -7.27 16.85 1.52
C ARG A 270 -7.22 17.76 0.30
N ALA A 271 -7.00 17.22 -0.89
CA ALA A 271 -6.91 17.98 -2.12
C ALA A 271 -8.29 18.23 -2.77
N GLU A 272 -9.38 17.62 -2.30
CA GLU A 272 -10.68 17.62 -2.96
C GLU A 272 -11.17 19.04 -3.32
N ARG A 273 -11.11 19.98 -2.38
CA ARG A 273 -11.56 21.36 -2.62
C ARG A 273 -10.79 22.01 -3.78
N ALA A 274 -9.45 21.92 -3.73
CA ALA A 274 -8.61 22.51 -4.78
C ALA A 274 -8.82 21.84 -6.15
N LEU A 275 -9.07 20.52 -6.15
CA LEU A 275 -9.35 19.79 -7.39
C LEU A 275 -10.71 20.19 -8.00
N ARG A 276 -11.74 20.41 -7.18
CA ARG A 276 -13.04 20.92 -7.65
C ARG A 276 -12.92 22.34 -8.22
N GLU A 277 -12.17 23.22 -7.55
CA GLU A 277 -11.87 24.56 -8.01
C GLU A 277 -11.12 24.54 -9.37
N LEU A 278 -10.12 23.66 -9.50
CA LEU A 278 -9.37 23.47 -10.75
C LEU A 278 -10.28 22.98 -11.89
N ALA A 279 -11.12 21.97 -11.65
CA ALA A 279 -12.03 21.44 -12.65
C ALA A 279 -13.03 22.51 -13.16
N ALA A 280 -13.56 23.35 -12.24
CA ALA A 280 -14.45 24.45 -12.59
C ALA A 280 -13.73 25.53 -13.44
N GLN A 281 -12.49 25.89 -13.07
CA GLN A 281 -11.69 26.87 -13.83
C GLN A 281 -11.36 26.39 -15.25
N ARG A 282 -11.13 25.08 -15.43
CA ARG A 282 -10.81 24.48 -16.73
C ARG A 282 -12.04 24.16 -17.58
N SER A 283 -13.26 24.33 -17.05
CA SER A 283 -14.51 23.94 -17.71
C SER A 283 -14.51 22.46 -18.17
N CYS A 284 -13.83 21.58 -17.39
CA CYS A 284 -13.75 20.17 -17.68
C CYS A 284 -15.00 19.43 -17.22
N ASP A 285 -15.49 18.45 -18.01
CA ASP A 285 -16.59 17.58 -17.60
C ASP A 285 -16.08 16.54 -16.54
N VAL A 286 -15.94 16.99 -15.30
CA VAL A 286 -15.52 16.17 -14.17
C VAL A 286 -16.67 15.95 -13.20
N ARG A 287 -16.89 14.68 -12.82
CA ARG A 287 -17.83 14.30 -11.76
C ARG A 287 -17.08 13.76 -10.56
N PHE A 288 -17.37 14.32 -9.39
CA PHE A 288 -16.80 13.85 -8.11
C PHE A 288 -17.87 13.05 -7.38
N HIS A 289 -17.62 11.76 -7.18
CA HIS A 289 -18.55 10.82 -6.55
C HIS A 289 -18.38 10.68 -5.03
N GLY A 290 -17.34 11.28 -4.46
CA GLY A 290 -16.99 11.05 -3.05
C GLY A 290 -16.46 9.64 -2.81
N TYR A 291 -16.52 9.19 -1.57
CA TYR A 291 -16.10 7.84 -1.20
C TYR A 291 -17.13 6.80 -1.63
N LEU A 292 -16.69 5.79 -2.37
CA LEU A 292 -17.48 4.63 -2.75
C LEU A 292 -16.80 3.35 -2.25
N SER A 293 -17.59 2.32 -1.96
CA SER A 293 -17.10 0.99 -1.55
C SER A 293 -18.04 -0.11 -2.07
N GLY A 294 -17.56 -1.36 -2.04
CA GLY A 294 -18.33 -2.53 -2.44
C GLY A 294 -18.91 -2.41 -3.85
N GLY A 295 -20.17 -2.82 -4.02
CA GLY A 295 -20.84 -2.83 -5.33
C GLY A 295 -20.89 -1.47 -6.03
N ALA A 296 -21.03 -0.36 -5.27
CA ALA A 296 -21.02 0.99 -5.86
C ALA A 296 -19.66 1.36 -6.46
N LEU A 297 -18.58 0.99 -5.79
CA LEU A 297 -17.21 1.16 -6.32
C LEU A 297 -17.00 0.29 -7.56
N HIS A 298 -17.39 -0.98 -7.50
CA HIS A 298 -17.28 -1.91 -8.65
C HIS A 298 -18.06 -1.39 -9.86
N ALA A 299 -19.27 -0.88 -9.65
CA ALA A 299 -20.08 -0.31 -10.72
C ALA A 299 -19.42 0.95 -11.34
N ALA A 300 -18.82 1.80 -10.53
CA ALA A 300 -18.10 2.98 -11.01
C ALA A 300 -16.87 2.60 -11.87
N ILE A 301 -16.11 1.59 -11.44
CA ILE A 301 -14.97 1.06 -12.22
C ILE A 301 -15.48 0.39 -13.50
N ALA A 302 -16.47 -0.50 -13.39
CA ALA A 302 -17.04 -1.26 -14.50
C ALA A 302 -17.67 -0.34 -15.58
N GLY A 303 -18.20 0.82 -15.18
CA GLY A 303 -18.77 1.82 -16.10
C GLY A 303 -17.73 2.69 -16.81
N ALA A 304 -16.45 2.60 -16.46
CA ALA A 304 -15.42 3.42 -17.07
C ALA A 304 -14.96 2.92 -18.44
N ARG A 305 -14.39 3.81 -19.27
CA ARG A 305 -13.66 3.45 -20.48
C ARG A 305 -12.28 2.85 -20.14
N ALA A 306 -11.57 3.52 -19.25
CA ALA A 306 -10.34 3.03 -18.64
C ALA A 306 -10.17 3.68 -17.25
N ILE A 307 -9.43 3.01 -16.37
CA ILE A 307 -9.04 3.57 -15.08
C ILE A 307 -7.70 4.27 -15.23
N VAL A 308 -7.56 5.47 -14.66
CA VAL A 308 -6.32 6.26 -14.73
C VAL A 308 -5.69 6.35 -13.35
N VAL A 309 -4.39 6.00 -13.27
CA VAL A 309 -3.58 6.09 -12.04
C VAL A 309 -2.40 7.03 -12.30
N PRO A 310 -2.62 8.35 -12.16
CA PRO A 310 -1.67 9.39 -12.60
C PRO A 310 -0.64 9.77 -11.53
N SER A 311 -0.29 8.84 -10.63
CA SER A 311 0.55 9.10 -9.47
C SER A 311 1.89 9.73 -9.82
N GLU A 312 2.35 10.69 -9.00
CA GLU A 312 3.60 11.44 -9.16
C GLU A 312 4.61 11.07 -8.06
N TRP A 313 4.37 10.00 -7.34
CA TRP A 313 5.24 9.44 -6.31
C TRP A 313 5.49 7.96 -6.56
N TYR A 314 6.45 7.38 -5.86
CA TYR A 314 6.72 5.95 -5.96
C TYR A 314 5.55 5.13 -5.40
N GLU A 315 4.71 4.61 -6.28
CA GLU A 315 3.72 3.59 -5.93
C GLU A 315 4.40 2.23 -5.76
N ASN A 316 3.87 1.41 -4.86
CA ASN A 316 4.28 0.02 -4.77
C ASN A 316 3.51 -0.83 -5.81
N ALA A 317 2.42 -1.43 -5.40
CA ALA A 317 1.53 -2.22 -6.26
C ALA A 317 0.07 -1.94 -5.86
N PRO A 318 -0.54 -0.83 -6.32
CA PRO A 318 -1.87 -0.44 -5.88
C PRO A 318 -2.94 -1.43 -6.36
N LEU A 319 -3.79 -1.88 -5.43
CA LEU A 319 -4.88 -2.82 -5.71
C LEU A 319 -5.86 -2.30 -6.76
N THR A 320 -6.03 -0.99 -6.87
CA THR A 320 -6.93 -0.36 -7.85
C THR A 320 -6.62 -0.78 -9.29
N VAL A 321 -5.34 -0.99 -9.63
CA VAL A 321 -4.95 -1.48 -10.97
C VAL A 321 -5.41 -2.93 -11.16
N LEU A 322 -5.21 -3.77 -10.15
CA LEU A 322 -5.62 -5.17 -10.18
C LEU A 322 -7.15 -5.32 -10.18
N GLU A 323 -7.84 -4.52 -9.38
CA GLU A 323 -9.30 -4.49 -9.32
C GLU A 323 -9.91 -4.02 -10.64
N ALA A 324 -9.31 -3.01 -11.30
CA ALA A 324 -9.72 -2.58 -12.63
C ALA A 324 -9.58 -3.73 -13.65
N GLY A 325 -8.44 -4.41 -13.68
CA GLY A 325 -8.25 -5.58 -14.52
C GLY A 325 -9.23 -6.71 -14.19
N ALA A 326 -9.48 -7.01 -12.91
CA ALA A 326 -10.45 -8.00 -12.48
C ALA A 326 -11.88 -7.67 -12.97
N LEU A 327 -12.24 -6.39 -13.04
CA LEU A 327 -13.49 -5.89 -13.59
C LEU A 327 -13.52 -5.78 -15.12
N GLY A 328 -12.43 -6.19 -15.81
CA GLY A 328 -12.34 -6.17 -17.26
C GLY A 328 -12.08 -4.77 -17.84
N LYS A 329 -11.41 -3.89 -17.09
CA LYS A 329 -11.06 -2.53 -17.55
C LYS A 329 -9.57 -2.38 -17.77
N PRO A 330 -9.16 -1.82 -18.92
CA PRO A 330 -7.77 -1.44 -19.13
C PRO A 330 -7.41 -0.23 -18.25
N VAL A 331 -6.11 -0.03 -18.04
CA VAL A 331 -5.61 1.04 -17.18
C VAL A 331 -4.63 1.96 -17.91
N ILE A 332 -4.59 3.22 -17.52
CA ILE A 332 -3.55 4.18 -17.92
C ILE A 332 -2.78 4.55 -16.66
N VAL A 333 -1.49 4.26 -16.62
CA VAL A 333 -0.67 4.43 -15.41
C VAL A 333 0.52 5.35 -15.65
N SER A 334 0.95 6.11 -14.65
CA SER A 334 2.25 6.78 -14.70
C SER A 334 3.39 5.77 -14.72
N ALA A 335 4.43 6.01 -15.50
CA ALA A 335 5.64 5.19 -15.54
C ALA A 335 6.54 5.45 -14.32
N ILE A 336 6.01 5.23 -13.10
CA ILE A 336 6.71 5.51 -11.84
C ILE A 336 6.46 4.41 -10.81
N GLY A 337 7.49 4.12 -10.00
CA GLY A 337 7.37 3.08 -8.97
C GLY A 337 7.13 1.70 -9.58
N GLY A 338 6.31 0.91 -8.90
CA GLY A 338 5.89 -0.42 -9.35
C GLY A 338 4.71 -0.42 -10.32
N LEU A 339 4.14 0.74 -10.68
CA LEU A 339 2.98 0.81 -11.60
C LEU A 339 3.22 0.13 -12.94
N PRO A 340 4.39 0.35 -13.63
CA PRO A 340 4.65 -0.32 -14.91
C PRO A 340 4.70 -1.85 -14.83
N GLU A 341 4.96 -2.41 -13.65
CA GLU A 341 5.04 -3.87 -13.45
C GLU A 341 3.66 -4.54 -13.47
N LEU A 342 2.58 -3.76 -13.32
CA LEU A 342 1.20 -4.24 -13.27
C LEU A 342 0.50 -4.21 -14.62
N VAL A 343 1.18 -3.71 -15.67
CA VAL A 343 0.59 -3.44 -16.98
C VAL A 343 1.46 -3.99 -18.09
N VAL A 344 0.85 -4.64 -19.07
CA VAL A 344 1.48 -4.99 -20.36
C VAL A 344 1.13 -3.92 -21.36
N GLU A 345 2.15 -3.11 -21.78
CA GLU A 345 1.97 -1.95 -22.65
C GLU A 345 1.26 -2.31 -23.96
N GLY A 346 0.16 -1.62 -24.24
CA GLY A 346 -0.65 -1.84 -25.44
C GLY A 346 -1.61 -3.04 -25.39
N GLU A 347 -1.47 -3.92 -24.39
CA GLU A 347 -2.33 -5.10 -24.23
C GLU A 347 -3.33 -4.95 -23.09
N THR A 348 -2.84 -4.69 -21.87
CA THR A 348 -3.70 -4.56 -20.68
C THR A 348 -3.91 -3.12 -20.27
N GLY A 349 -3.13 -2.21 -20.82
CA GLY A 349 -3.16 -0.77 -20.53
C GLY A 349 -1.99 -0.03 -21.14
N TRP A 350 -1.77 1.17 -20.69
CA TRP A 350 -0.77 2.09 -21.25
C TRP A 350 -0.05 2.88 -20.15
N ALA A 351 1.24 3.10 -20.36
CA ALA A 351 2.03 3.95 -19.47
C ALA A 351 2.27 5.35 -20.10
N PHE A 352 2.49 6.36 -19.24
CA PHE A 352 2.87 7.72 -19.64
C PHE A 352 3.90 8.29 -18.66
N ALA A 353 4.61 9.35 -19.09
CA ALA A 353 5.60 10.03 -18.25
C ALA A 353 4.94 10.71 -17.03
N PRO A 354 5.37 10.43 -15.79
CA PRO A 354 4.74 10.97 -14.58
C PRO A 354 4.78 12.50 -14.56
N GLY A 355 3.68 13.14 -14.15
CA GLY A 355 3.54 14.59 -14.06
C GLY A 355 3.40 15.31 -15.41
N SER A 356 3.48 14.61 -16.57
CA SER A 356 3.29 15.23 -17.88
C SER A 356 1.82 15.28 -18.28
N VAL A 357 1.26 16.47 -18.30
CA VAL A 357 -0.11 16.76 -18.79
C VAL A 357 -0.25 16.35 -20.25
N GLU A 358 0.74 16.70 -21.09
CA GLU A 358 0.73 16.43 -22.52
C GLU A 358 0.75 14.93 -22.81
N ALA A 359 1.68 14.19 -22.18
CA ALA A 359 1.80 12.74 -22.38
C ALA A 359 0.54 12.00 -21.92
N LEU A 360 -0.06 12.42 -20.80
CA LEU A 360 -1.32 11.86 -20.33
C LEU A 360 -2.48 12.21 -21.27
N ALA A 361 -2.55 13.46 -21.77
CA ALA A 361 -3.57 13.87 -22.71
C ALA A 361 -3.49 13.08 -24.04
N GLU A 362 -2.29 12.81 -24.55
CA GLU A 362 -2.09 11.96 -25.72
C GLU A 362 -2.63 10.55 -25.49
N ARG A 363 -2.32 9.95 -24.33
CA ARG A 363 -2.83 8.60 -23.97
C ARG A 363 -4.35 8.60 -23.83
N LEU A 364 -4.92 9.61 -23.18
CA LEU A 364 -6.38 9.73 -23.05
C LEU A 364 -7.06 9.84 -24.42
N ARG A 365 -6.55 10.65 -25.35
CA ARG A 365 -7.07 10.76 -26.73
C ARG A 365 -6.93 9.44 -27.45
N ALA A 366 -5.76 8.82 -27.42
CA ALA A 366 -5.51 7.55 -28.10
C ALA A 366 -6.51 6.47 -27.64
N VAL A 367 -6.78 6.38 -26.34
CA VAL A 367 -7.75 5.42 -25.80
C VAL A 367 -9.19 5.85 -26.06
N ALA A 368 -9.49 7.16 -26.11
CA ALA A 368 -10.82 7.67 -26.47
C ALA A 368 -11.15 7.33 -27.94
N ASP A 369 -10.18 7.42 -28.83
CA ASP A 369 -10.34 7.19 -30.28
C ASP A 369 -10.32 5.70 -30.65
N LEU A 370 -9.90 4.81 -29.75
CA LEU A 370 -10.02 3.37 -29.98
C LEU A 370 -11.48 2.97 -30.22
N ALA A 371 -11.70 2.11 -31.21
CA ALA A 371 -13.00 1.44 -31.36
C ALA A 371 -13.32 0.64 -30.08
N ASP A 372 -14.59 0.54 -29.71
CA ASP A 372 -15.02 -0.15 -28.49
C ASP A 372 -14.49 -1.58 -28.42
N ALA A 373 -14.50 -2.31 -29.52
CA ALA A 373 -13.88 -3.65 -29.62
C ALA A 373 -12.37 -3.67 -29.28
N GLY A 374 -11.66 -2.57 -29.48
CA GLY A 374 -10.24 -2.41 -29.06
C GLY A 374 -10.10 -2.30 -27.53
N VAL A 375 -10.96 -1.50 -26.92
CA VAL A 375 -11.00 -1.33 -25.45
C VAL A 375 -11.48 -2.62 -24.77
N GLU A 376 -12.46 -3.30 -25.34
CA GLU A 376 -12.94 -4.60 -24.87
C GLU A 376 -11.84 -5.67 -24.90
N ARG A 377 -11.04 -5.73 -25.97
CA ARG A 377 -9.90 -6.65 -26.04
C ARG A 377 -8.85 -6.35 -24.97
N ALA A 378 -8.55 -5.08 -24.76
CA ALA A 378 -7.61 -4.66 -23.71
C ALA A 378 -8.14 -4.98 -22.30
N GLY A 379 -9.42 -4.76 -22.05
CA GLY A 379 -10.07 -5.14 -20.79
C GLY A 379 -10.08 -6.66 -20.55
N ALA A 380 -10.35 -7.44 -21.59
CA ALA A 380 -10.29 -8.91 -21.50
C ALA A 380 -8.86 -9.42 -21.26
N ALA A 381 -7.86 -8.80 -21.90
CA ALA A 381 -6.46 -9.08 -21.66
C ALA A 381 -6.04 -8.71 -20.22
N ALA A 382 -6.48 -7.55 -19.72
CA ALA A 382 -6.22 -7.11 -18.34
C ALA A 382 -6.78 -8.12 -17.33
N ARG A 383 -8.01 -8.60 -17.54
CA ARG A 383 -8.61 -9.62 -16.65
C ARG A 383 -7.83 -10.94 -16.67
N ARG A 384 -7.44 -11.43 -17.85
CA ARG A 384 -6.62 -12.66 -17.92
C ARG A 384 -5.29 -12.46 -17.20
N HIS A 385 -4.61 -11.36 -17.48
CA HIS A 385 -3.34 -11.03 -16.84
C HIS A 385 -3.44 -10.99 -15.31
N VAL A 386 -4.49 -10.35 -14.77
CA VAL A 386 -4.72 -10.32 -13.31
C VAL A 386 -5.01 -11.71 -12.76
N ALA A 387 -5.83 -12.51 -13.43
CA ALA A 387 -6.15 -13.86 -12.98
C ALA A 387 -4.93 -14.80 -12.97
N GLU A 388 -4.06 -14.68 -13.98
CA GLU A 388 -2.89 -15.55 -14.16
C GLU A 388 -1.69 -15.10 -13.31
N GLU A 389 -1.39 -13.80 -13.26
CA GLU A 389 -0.18 -13.29 -12.62
C GLU A 389 -0.39 -12.80 -11.19
N PHE A 390 -1.61 -12.37 -10.84
CA PHE A 390 -1.96 -11.76 -9.55
C PHE A 390 -3.12 -12.48 -8.86
N GLY A 391 -3.33 -13.77 -9.18
CA GLY A 391 -4.36 -14.58 -8.56
C GLY A 391 -3.97 -15.09 -7.16
N PRO A 392 -4.98 -15.49 -6.35
CA PRO A 392 -4.76 -15.95 -4.97
C PRO A 392 -3.90 -17.21 -4.88
N ASP A 393 -4.03 -18.15 -5.83
CA ASP A 393 -3.25 -19.40 -5.81
C ASP A 393 -1.76 -19.12 -5.95
N ARG A 394 -1.38 -18.25 -6.91
CA ARG A 394 0.01 -17.87 -7.11
C ARG A 394 0.60 -17.14 -5.90
N TYR A 395 -0.20 -16.28 -5.25
CA TYR A 395 0.21 -15.64 -4.03
C TYR A 395 0.43 -16.65 -2.90
N LEU A 396 -0.51 -17.58 -2.72
CA LEU A 396 -0.43 -18.62 -1.69
C LEU A 396 0.79 -19.54 -1.91
N ASP A 397 1.07 -19.92 -3.15
CA ASP A 397 2.24 -20.72 -3.49
C ASP A 397 3.55 -19.95 -3.22
N GLY A 398 3.57 -18.64 -3.50
CA GLY A 398 4.69 -17.78 -3.13
C GLY A 398 4.92 -17.70 -1.62
N ILE A 399 3.84 -17.54 -0.82
CA ILE A 399 3.91 -17.56 0.64
C ILE A 399 4.44 -18.93 1.14
N ARG A 400 3.90 -20.03 0.62
CA ARG A 400 4.34 -21.39 0.98
C ARG A 400 5.82 -21.61 0.68
N SER A 401 6.28 -21.15 -0.48
CA SER A 401 7.69 -21.25 -0.86
C SER A 401 8.59 -20.52 0.15
N VAL A 402 8.21 -19.30 0.56
CA VAL A 402 8.98 -18.53 1.55
C VAL A 402 8.97 -19.19 2.92
N TYR A 403 7.83 -19.74 3.35
CA TYR A 403 7.75 -20.43 4.64
C TYR A 403 8.58 -21.72 4.64
N LEU A 404 8.56 -22.48 3.52
CA LEU A 404 9.43 -23.67 3.36
C LEU A 404 10.92 -23.33 3.39
N GLU A 405 11.35 -22.20 2.74
CA GLU A 405 12.74 -21.73 2.84
C GLU A 405 13.19 -21.50 4.31
N LEU A 406 12.25 -21.22 5.20
CA LEU A 406 12.49 -20.98 6.62
C LEU A 406 12.27 -22.25 7.49
N GLY A 407 12.03 -23.40 6.86
CA GLY A 407 11.84 -24.67 7.57
C GLY A 407 10.44 -24.85 8.16
N VAL A 408 9.47 -24.04 7.74
CA VAL A 408 8.06 -24.15 8.17
C VAL A 408 7.34 -25.09 7.18
N ALA A 409 6.86 -26.24 7.68
CA ALA A 409 6.30 -27.32 6.86
C ALA A 409 4.75 -27.29 6.74
#